data_8cf65675b152a8043db0f57828c7064c
#
_entry.id   8cf65675b152a8043db0f57828c7064c
#
_cell.length_a   1.000
_cell.length_b   1.000
_cell.length_c   1.000
_cell.angle_alpha   90.00
_cell.angle_beta   90.00
_cell.angle_gamma   90.00
#
_symmetry.space_group_name_H-M   'P 1'
#
loop_
_entity.id
_entity.type
_entity.pdbx_description
1 polymer ?
#
loop_
_entity_poly.entity_id
_entity_poly.type
_entity_poly.pdbx_seq_one_letter_code
_entity_poly.pdbx_strand_id
1 'polypeptide(L)'
;MDYTQILVEFVEGRMPFAEFHDLVLNDDLFAAWIDQHVPSDWKCYTKATPENNYTVQELPFSIRHKFEEFAGGDAISSIGYRLDVHSTMTNLAKRLYPTMSIKPDPSFKKLFGLLLRACPSYIDGNDVWDSGILEAFAAECPDEWSDTKKIKHIKARITEEFHLEDKKYPRWWQNPDWPFANGKPMKYVKTTVKYKNEWYQHHFVDLETGEERIVDDMT
;
A
#
# COMPACT_ATOMS: atom_id res chain seq x y z
N MET A 1 8.38 19.60 -23.75
CA MET A 1 8.25 19.49 -22.28
C MET A 1 9.58 18.98 -21.76
N ASP A 2 10.11 19.51 -20.66
CA ASP A 2 11.38 19.01 -20.09
C ASP A 2 11.08 17.87 -19.10
N TYR A 3 11.21 16.66 -19.55
CA TYR A 3 10.93 15.45 -18.73
C TYR A 3 11.88 15.32 -17.53
N THR A 4 13.09 15.88 -17.63
CA THR A 4 14.03 15.96 -16.51
C THR A 4 13.46 16.78 -15.38
N GLN A 5 12.94 17.97 -15.72
CA GLN A 5 12.34 18.86 -14.73
C GLN A 5 11.14 18.20 -14.05
N ILE A 6 10.26 17.55 -14.81
CA ILE A 6 9.11 16.81 -14.28
C ILE A 6 9.53 15.77 -13.27
N LEU A 7 10.52 14.93 -13.62
CA LEU A 7 11.04 13.90 -12.72
C LEU A 7 11.58 14.49 -11.41
N VAL A 8 12.35 15.58 -11.51
CA VAL A 8 12.92 16.25 -10.33
C VAL A 8 11.83 16.90 -9.47
N GLU A 9 10.84 17.55 -10.09
CA GLU A 9 9.72 18.15 -9.37
C GLU A 9 8.90 17.13 -8.60
N PHE A 10 8.65 15.97 -9.20
CA PHE A 10 7.99 14.85 -8.51
C PHE A 10 8.83 14.34 -7.33
N VAL A 11 10.11 14.07 -7.54
CA VAL A 11 11.00 13.55 -6.51
C VAL A 11 11.16 14.51 -5.33
N GLU A 12 11.18 15.82 -5.59
CA GLU A 12 11.27 16.85 -4.56
C GLU A 12 9.92 17.25 -3.94
N GLY A 13 8.82 16.59 -4.32
CA GLY A 13 7.48 16.82 -3.75
C GLY A 13 6.80 18.09 -4.25
N ARG A 14 7.29 18.70 -5.34
CA ARG A 14 6.68 19.88 -5.97
C ARG A 14 5.55 19.52 -6.95
N MET A 15 5.55 18.28 -7.42
CA MET A 15 4.47 17.67 -8.22
C MET A 15 3.72 16.64 -7.37
N PRO A 16 2.39 16.74 -7.22
CA PRO A 16 1.58 15.74 -6.51
C PRO A 16 1.69 14.36 -7.16
N PHE A 17 1.59 13.30 -6.35
CA PHE A 17 1.65 11.92 -6.84
C PHE A 17 0.61 11.63 -7.93
N ALA A 18 -0.64 12.06 -7.73
CA ALA A 18 -1.72 11.84 -8.69
C ALA A 18 -1.42 12.50 -10.06
N GLU A 19 -0.87 13.72 -10.06
CA GLU A 19 -0.49 14.42 -11.29
C GLU A 19 0.63 13.69 -12.03
N PHE A 20 1.65 13.22 -11.31
CA PHE A 20 2.73 12.42 -11.90
C PHE A 20 2.20 11.10 -12.47
N HIS A 21 1.33 10.43 -11.73
CA HIS A 21 0.71 9.17 -12.14
C HIS A 21 -0.12 9.36 -13.42
N ASP A 22 -0.98 10.38 -13.46
CA ASP A 22 -1.80 10.71 -14.62
C ASP A 22 -0.95 11.05 -15.84
N LEU A 23 0.15 11.78 -15.64
CA LEU A 23 1.07 12.11 -16.72
C LEU A 23 1.72 10.87 -17.31
N VAL A 24 2.18 9.93 -16.48
CA VAL A 24 2.77 8.66 -16.96
C VAL A 24 1.75 7.83 -17.75
N LEU A 25 0.49 7.81 -17.32
CA LEU A 25 -0.55 7.04 -18.01
C LEU A 25 -0.99 7.66 -19.33
N ASN A 26 -0.98 8.98 -19.45
CA ASN A 26 -1.56 9.72 -20.58
C ASN A 26 -0.52 10.30 -21.57
N ASP A 27 0.78 10.34 -21.21
CA ASP A 27 1.87 10.79 -22.09
C ASP A 27 2.79 9.61 -22.45
N ASP A 28 2.58 9.05 -23.66
CA ASP A 28 3.38 7.93 -24.18
C ASP A 28 4.86 8.27 -24.28
N LEU A 29 5.19 9.52 -24.60
CA LEU A 29 6.57 9.94 -24.77
C LEU A 29 7.28 10.07 -23.43
N PHE A 30 6.57 10.53 -22.40
CA PHE A 30 7.12 10.60 -21.04
C PHE A 30 7.34 9.21 -20.45
N ALA A 31 6.36 8.31 -20.57
CA ALA A 31 6.50 6.92 -20.12
C ALA A 31 7.68 6.22 -20.83
N ALA A 32 7.75 6.33 -22.15
CA ALA A 32 8.85 5.77 -22.93
C ALA A 32 10.22 6.40 -22.57
N TRP A 33 10.24 7.70 -22.25
CA TRP A 33 11.46 8.36 -21.80
C TRP A 33 11.93 7.77 -20.45
N ILE A 34 11.04 7.55 -19.49
CA ILE A 34 11.40 6.87 -18.23
C ILE A 34 11.97 5.49 -18.53
N ASP A 35 11.24 4.65 -19.29
CA ASP A 35 11.60 3.27 -19.59
C ASP A 35 12.97 3.14 -20.29
N GLN A 36 13.33 4.13 -21.14
CA GLN A 36 14.64 4.17 -21.81
C GLN A 36 15.80 4.53 -20.87
N HIS A 37 15.51 5.19 -19.74
CA HIS A 37 16.56 5.69 -18.84
C HIS A 37 16.74 4.84 -17.58
N VAL A 38 15.85 3.88 -17.32
CA VAL A 38 16.03 2.94 -16.20
C VAL A 38 17.19 1.95 -16.49
N PRO A 39 17.87 1.48 -15.45
CA PRO A 39 18.86 0.42 -15.58
C PRO A 39 18.26 -0.85 -16.21
N SER A 40 19.01 -1.52 -17.07
CA SER A 40 18.58 -2.76 -17.75
C SER A 40 18.36 -3.94 -16.79
N ASP A 41 18.91 -3.86 -15.59
CA ASP A 41 18.74 -4.84 -14.52
C ASP A 41 17.47 -4.60 -13.67
N TRP A 42 16.79 -3.46 -13.86
CA TRP A 42 15.50 -3.25 -13.24
C TRP A 42 14.41 -4.09 -13.90
N LYS A 43 13.54 -4.66 -13.08
CA LYS A 43 12.46 -5.56 -13.51
C LYS A 43 11.13 -5.16 -12.94
N CYS A 44 10.08 -5.54 -13.62
CA CYS A 44 8.73 -5.65 -13.10
C CYS A 44 8.37 -7.13 -12.96
N TYR A 45 7.29 -7.40 -12.26
CA TYR A 45 6.79 -8.75 -12.05
C TYR A 45 5.32 -8.83 -12.44
N THR A 46 4.92 -9.90 -13.12
CA THR A 46 3.51 -10.15 -13.36
C THR A 46 2.81 -10.45 -12.04
N LYS A 47 1.58 -9.97 -11.88
CA LYS A 47 0.74 -10.43 -10.78
C LYS A 47 0.39 -11.91 -11.00
N ALA A 48 0.53 -12.73 -9.96
CA ALA A 48 0.06 -14.10 -10.00
C ALA A 48 -1.46 -14.13 -10.13
N THR A 49 -1.99 -14.77 -11.16
CA THR A 49 -3.44 -14.92 -11.39
C THR A 49 -3.78 -16.39 -11.69
N PRO A 50 -5.05 -16.80 -11.56
CA PRO A 50 -5.46 -18.14 -11.97
C PRO A 50 -5.15 -18.44 -13.45
N GLU A 51 -5.23 -17.43 -14.32
CA GLU A 51 -4.97 -17.55 -15.75
C GLU A 51 -3.49 -17.83 -16.05
N ASN A 52 -2.57 -17.31 -15.24
CA ASN A 52 -1.13 -17.59 -15.37
C ASN A 52 -0.63 -18.67 -14.41
N ASN A 53 -1.54 -19.54 -13.90
CA ASN A 53 -1.22 -20.64 -12.98
C ASN A 53 -0.53 -20.18 -11.68
N TYR A 54 -0.86 -18.99 -11.18
CA TYR A 54 -0.23 -18.36 -10.01
C TYR A 54 1.29 -18.21 -10.13
N THR A 55 1.81 -18.15 -11.35
CA THR A 55 3.25 -17.97 -11.58
C THR A 55 3.56 -16.50 -11.76
N VAL A 56 4.46 -15.99 -10.93
CA VAL A 56 5.04 -14.66 -11.09
C VAL A 56 6.16 -14.75 -12.12
N GLN A 57 6.10 -13.93 -13.17
CA GLN A 57 7.12 -13.85 -14.19
C GLN A 57 7.86 -12.51 -14.11
N GLU A 58 9.17 -12.57 -14.32
CA GLU A 58 10.00 -11.39 -14.40
C GLU A 58 9.89 -10.77 -15.80
N LEU A 59 9.65 -9.47 -15.86
CA LEU A 59 9.51 -8.68 -17.08
C LEU A 59 10.54 -7.55 -17.11
N PRO A 60 10.94 -7.05 -18.30
CA PRO A 60 11.66 -5.78 -18.39
C PRO A 60 10.88 -4.69 -17.65
N PHE A 61 11.61 -3.77 -17.02
CA PHE A 61 10.95 -2.66 -16.35
C PHE A 61 10.15 -1.81 -17.34
N SER A 62 8.92 -1.49 -16.97
CA SER A 62 8.11 -0.45 -17.58
C SER A 62 7.37 0.30 -16.47
N ILE A 63 7.42 1.61 -16.50
CA ILE A 63 6.75 2.44 -15.49
C ILE A 63 5.22 2.28 -15.55
N ARG A 64 4.66 2.09 -16.73
CA ARG A 64 3.23 1.81 -16.89
C ARG A 64 2.86 0.45 -16.32
N HIS A 65 3.64 -0.58 -16.64
CA HIS A 65 3.39 -1.91 -16.09
C HIS A 65 3.49 -1.90 -14.56
N LYS A 66 4.46 -1.17 -14.00
CA LYS A 66 4.56 -0.98 -12.56
C LYS A 66 3.31 -0.31 -11.98
N PHE A 67 2.70 0.61 -12.68
CA PHE A 67 1.44 1.24 -12.25
C PHE A 67 0.25 0.30 -12.41
N GLU A 68 0.19 -0.48 -13.48
CA GLU A 68 -0.88 -1.46 -13.75
C GLU A 68 -0.81 -2.66 -12.82
N GLU A 69 0.38 -3.07 -12.39
CA GLU A 69 0.57 -4.17 -11.43
C GLU A 69 -0.20 -3.92 -10.13
N PHE A 70 -0.31 -2.65 -9.76
CA PHE A 70 -1.05 -2.21 -8.58
C PHE A 70 -2.46 -1.67 -8.90
N ALA A 71 -2.84 -1.54 -10.16
CA ALA A 71 -4.10 -0.91 -10.58
C ALA A 71 -5.36 -1.77 -10.33
N GLY A 72 -5.26 -2.86 -9.58
CA GLY A 72 -6.41 -3.65 -9.14
C GLY A 72 -7.24 -2.95 -8.06
N GLY A 73 -7.77 -1.73 -8.33
CA GLY A 73 -8.60 -0.98 -7.39
C GLY A 73 -7.89 0.21 -6.77
N ASP A 74 -7.95 0.38 -5.46
CA ASP A 74 -7.53 1.59 -4.75
C ASP A 74 -6.00 1.71 -4.49
N ALA A 75 -5.17 1.03 -5.28
CA ALA A 75 -3.70 0.99 -5.11
C ALA A 75 -3.03 2.37 -5.09
N ILE A 76 -3.61 3.36 -5.81
CA ILE A 76 -3.10 4.74 -5.79
C ILE A 76 -3.23 5.36 -4.39
N SER A 77 -4.19 4.92 -3.59
CA SER A 77 -4.36 5.36 -2.20
C SER A 77 -3.32 4.74 -1.27
N SER A 78 -2.76 3.56 -1.60
CA SER A 78 -1.78 2.89 -0.76
C SER A 78 -0.48 3.68 -0.62
N ILE A 79 -0.13 4.03 0.62
CA ILE A 79 1.13 4.72 0.93
C ILE A 79 2.35 3.86 0.58
N GLY A 80 2.25 2.53 0.68
CA GLY A 80 3.31 1.59 0.30
C GLY A 80 3.65 1.71 -1.18
N TYR A 81 2.63 1.72 -2.02
CA TYR A 81 2.77 1.91 -3.47
C TYR A 81 3.38 3.27 -3.81
N ARG A 82 2.83 4.36 -3.25
CA ARG A 82 3.36 5.72 -3.50
C ARG A 82 4.82 5.85 -3.06
N LEU A 83 5.19 5.24 -1.93
CA LEU A 83 6.57 5.23 -1.46
C LEU A 83 7.50 4.45 -2.40
N ASP A 84 7.06 3.31 -2.91
CA ASP A 84 7.85 2.49 -3.83
C ASP A 84 8.10 3.22 -5.16
N VAL A 85 7.06 3.80 -5.76
CA VAL A 85 7.18 4.62 -6.97
C VAL A 85 8.10 5.81 -6.74
N HIS A 86 7.91 6.56 -5.66
CA HIS A 86 8.74 7.72 -5.34
C HIS A 86 10.21 7.33 -5.12
N SER A 87 10.47 6.20 -4.46
CA SER A 87 11.82 5.68 -4.23
C SER A 87 12.48 5.26 -5.55
N THR A 88 11.74 4.59 -6.43
CA THR A 88 12.19 4.19 -7.76
C THR A 88 12.56 5.42 -8.60
N MET A 89 11.69 6.43 -8.65
CA MET A 89 11.96 7.68 -9.37
C MET A 89 13.10 8.49 -8.76
N THR A 90 13.24 8.46 -7.44
CA THR A 90 14.39 9.09 -6.76
C THR A 90 15.72 8.45 -7.18
N ASN A 91 15.77 7.13 -7.26
CA ASN A 91 16.97 6.41 -7.70
C ASN A 91 17.28 6.71 -9.16
N LEU A 92 16.28 6.77 -10.03
CA LEU A 92 16.43 7.15 -11.42
C LEU A 92 16.99 8.59 -11.55
N ALA A 93 16.37 9.54 -10.87
CA ALA A 93 16.79 10.95 -10.92
C ALA A 93 18.24 11.14 -10.46
N LYS A 94 18.65 10.52 -9.35
CA LYS A 94 20.04 10.57 -8.86
C LYS A 94 21.03 9.94 -9.81
N ARG A 95 20.65 8.88 -10.51
CA ARG A 95 21.49 8.22 -11.50
C ARG A 95 21.68 9.08 -12.75
N LEU A 96 20.60 9.69 -13.25
CA LEU A 96 20.66 10.53 -14.44
C LEU A 96 21.42 11.84 -14.19
N TYR A 97 21.31 12.38 -12.99
CA TYR A 97 21.84 13.68 -12.62
C TYR A 97 22.73 13.62 -11.38
N PRO A 98 23.88 12.90 -11.44
CA PRO A 98 24.71 12.66 -10.26
C PRO A 98 25.34 13.93 -9.67
N THR A 99 25.43 15.00 -10.47
CA THR A 99 25.98 16.31 -10.04
C THR A 99 24.89 17.26 -9.51
N MET A 100 23.62 16.95 -9.72
CA MET A 100 22.50 17.77 -9.27
C MET A 100 22.21 17.50 -7.79
N SER A 101 22.04 18.55 -7.01
CA SER A 101 21.64 18.44 -5.60
C SER A 101 20.13 18.19 -5.48
N ILE A 102 19.70 16.95 -5.75
CA ILE A 102 18.30 16.54 -5.62
C ILE A 102 18.00 16.25 -4.15
N LYS A 103 16.94 16.85 -3.62
CA LYS A 103 16.46 16.69 -2.24
C LYS A 103 15.12 15.96 -2.24
N PRO A 104 15.10 14.62 -2.17
CA PRO A 104 13.84 13.86 -2.19
C PRO A 104 12.91 14.26 -1.05
N ASP A 105 11.62 14.38 -1.37
CA ASP A 105 10.59 14.64 -0.38
C ASP A 105 10.49 13.43 0.59
N PRO A 106 10.65 13.64 1.90
CA PRO A 106 10.57 12.58 2.89
C PRO A 106 9.14 12.21 3.29
N SER A 107 8.11 12.87 2.77
CA SER A 107 6.72 12.80 3.26
C SER A 107 6.16 11.38 3.21
N PHE A 108 6.30 10.68 2.08
CA PHE A 108 5.81 9.30 1.94
C PHE A 108 6.50 8.37 2.93
N LYS A 109 7.81 8.48 3.08
CA LYS A 109 8.59 7.64 4.03
C LYS A 109 8.22 7.94 5.47
N LYS A 110 8.00 9.21 5.82
CA LYS A 110 7.59 9.60 7.17
C LYS A 110 6.20 9.08 7.49
N LEU A 111 5.24 9.24 6.56
CA LEU A 111 3.88 8.76 6.74
C LEU A 111 3.86 7.24 6.86
N PHE A 112 4.50 6.51 5.94
CA PHE A 112 4.60 5.06 6.01
C PHE A 112 5.20 4.58 7.34
N GLY A 113 6.31 5.19 7.79
CA GLY A 113 6.93 4.86 9.07
C GLY A 113 6.05 5.20 10.30
N LEU A 114 5.19 6.21 10.20
CA LEU A 114 4.20 6.53 11.24
C LEU A 114 3.12 5.45 11.31
N LEU A 115 2.56 5.07 10.17
CA LEU A 115 1.51 4.07 10.05
C LEU A 115 1.99 2.69 10.47
N LEU A 116 3.20 2.29 10.07
CA LEU A 116 3.80 1.03 10.45
C LEU A 116 3.96 0.89 12.00
N ARG A 117 4.27 1.99 12.69
CA ARG A 117 4.32 2.01 14.17
C ARG A 117 2.93 2.00 14.83
N ALA A 118 1.93 2.45 14.11
CA ALA A 118 0.55 2.51 14.61
C ALA A 118 -0.21 1.21 14.34
N CYS A 119 0.02 0.54 13.20
CA CYS A 119 -0.67 -0.66 12.77
C CYS A 119 -0.28 -1.86 13.66
N PRO A 120 -1.26 -2.53 14.30
CA PRO A 120 -0.98 -3.76 15.05
C PRO A 120 -0.75 -4.95 14.07
N SER A 121 0.15 -5.86 14.43
CA SER A 121 0.53 -6.99 13.58
C SER A 121 -0.63 -7.93 13.20
N TYR A 122 -1.71 -7.95 13.95
CA TYR A 122 -2.88 -8.80 13.65
C TYR A 122 -3.85 -8.20 12.61
N ILE A 123 -3.61 -6.97 12.15
CA ILE A 123 -4.31 -6.35 11.01
C ILE A 123 -3.34 -5.90 9.91
N ASP A 124 -2.05 -6.17 10.05
CA ASP A 124 -0.97 -5.74 9.13
C ASP A 124 -0.96 -6.60 7.87
N GLY A 125 -2.06 -6.57 7.11
CA GLY A 125 -2.25 -7.29 5.85
C GLY A 125 -2.44 -6.35 4.66
N ASN A 126 -2.29 -6.89 3.45
CA ASN A 126 -2.35 -6.11 2.21
C ASN A 126 -3.67 -5.34 2.08
N ASP A 127 -4.80 -5.98 2.34
CA ASP A 127 -6.12 -5.37 2.19
C ASP A 127 -6.29 -4.13 3.07
N VAL A 128 -5.69 -4.12 4.27
CA VAL A 128 -5.71 -2.98 5.18
C VAL A 128 -4.86 -1.83 4.62
N TRP A 129 -3.67 -2.13 4.08
CA TRP A 129 -2.80 -1.12 3.47
C TRP A 129 -3.38 -0.58 2.17
N ASP A 130 -3.96 -1.43 1.35
CA ASP A 130 -4.50 -1.07 0.04
C ASP A 130 -5.86 -0.34 0.15
N SER A 131 -6.59 -0.52 1.26
CA SER A 131 -7.84 0.20 1.51
C SER A 131 -7.68 1.71 1.73
N GLY A 132 -6.47 2.18 2.07
CA GLY A 132 -6.21 3.57 2.43
C GLY A 132 -6.78 4.01 3.79
N ILE A 133 -7.36 3.10 4.58
CA ILE A 133 -8.01 3.42 5.86
C ILE A 133 -7.01 3.99 6.88
N LEU A 134 -5.78 3.49 6.88
CA LEU A 134 -4.73 3.95 7.79
C LEU A 134 -4.31 5.39 7.47
N GLU A 135 -4.24 5.75 6.19
CA GLU A 135 -3.97 7.12 5.74
C GLU A 135 -5.11 8.06 6.09
N ALA A 136 -6.36 7.60 5.96
CA ALA A 136 -7.52 8.39 6.39
C ALA A 136 -7.44 8.74 7.87
N PHE A 137 -7.06 7.79 8.74
CA PHE A 137 -6.86 8.07 10.17
C PHE A 137 -5.69 9.01 10.43
N ALA A 138 -4.62 8.92 9.64
CA ALA A 138 -3.50 9.85 9.75
C ALA A 138 -3.88 11.28 9.32
N ALA A 139 -4.73 11.41 8.31
CA ALA A 139 -5.22 12.70 7.82
C ALA A 139 -6.11 13.44 8.82
N GLU A 140 -6.72 12.73 9.79
CA GLU A 140 -7.44 13.34 10.91
C GLU A 140 -6.51 14.05 11.91
N CYS A 141 -5.18 13.76 11.85
CA CYS A 141 -4.23 14.30 12.82
C CYS A 141 -3.73 15.68 12.39
N PRO A 142 -3.87 16.73 13.22
CA PRO A 142 -3.26 18.03 12.97
C PRO A 142 -1.73 17.93 12.78
N ASP A 143 -1.19 18.76 11.88
CA ASP A 143 0.24 18.72 11.53
C ASP A 143 1.15 19.00 12.74
N GLU A 144 0.72 19.85 13.65
CA GLU A 144 1.45 20.23 14.86
C GLU A 144 1.52 19.11 15.92
N TRP A 145 0.79 18.02 15.75
CA TRP A 145 0.88 16.91 16.70
C TRP A 145 2.21 16.17 16.59
N SER A 146 2.77 15.81 17.75
CA SER A 146 3.91 14.90 17.78
C SER A 146 3.54 13.52 17.24
N ASP A 147 4.52 12.79 16.70
CA ASP A 147 4.35 11.41 16.23
C ASP A 147 3.68 10.52 17.27
N THR A 148 4.07 10.65 18.54
CA THR A 148 3.47 9.88 19.65
C THR A 148 1.99 10.14 19.78
N LYS A 149 1.55 11.40 19.63
CA LYS A 149 0.14 11.77 19.71
C LYS A 149 -0.62 11.26 18.48
N LYS A 150 -0.03 11.38 17.28
CA LYS A 150 -0.59 10.85 16.03
C LYS A 150 -0.76 9.33 16.11
N ILE A 151 0.27 8.59 16.53
CA ILE A 151 0.21 7.13 16.72
C ILE A 151 -0.91 6.73 17.71
N LYS A 152 -1.03 7.45 18.82
CA LYS A 152 -2.09 7.17 19.80
C LYS A 152 -3.48 7.36 19.20
N HIS A 153 -3.67 8.42 18.41
CA HIS A 153 -4.94 8.68 17.73
C HIS A 153 -5.26 7.58 16.70
N ILE A 154 -4.31 7.26 15.82
CA ILE A 154 -4.47 6.22 14.80
C ILE A 154 -4.82 4.87 15.44
N LYS A 155 -4.14 4.48 16.53
CA LYS A 155 -4.46 3.26 17.29
C LYS A 155 -5.87 3.27 17.87
N ALA A 156 -6.35 4.43 18.32
CA ALA A 156 -7.72 4.55 18.81
C ALA A 156 -8.73 4.39 17.66
N ARG A 157 -8.47 5.01 16.51
CA ARG A 157 -9.32 4.86 15.31
C ARG A 157 -9.33 3.42 14.81
N ILE A 158 -8.17 2.73 14.79
CA ILE A 158 -8.09 1.31 14.47
C ILE A 158 -8.96 0.49 15.43
N THR A 159 -8.85 0.73 16.74
CA THR A 159 -9.66 0.01 17.74
C THR A 159 -11.15 0.19 17.51
N GLU A 160 -11.59 1.40 17.21
CA GLU A 160 -12.99 1.73 16.94
C GLU A 160 -13.46 1.10 15.63
N GLU A 161 -12.75 1.34 14.52
CA GLU A 161 -13.21 0.93 13.18
C GLU A 161 -13.16 -0.58 12.96
N PHE A 162 -12.18 -1.25 13.57
CA PHE A 162 -12.05 -2.72 13.51
C PHE A 162 -12.79 -3.43 14.65
N HIS A 163 -13.56 -2.70 15.47
CA HIS A 163 -14.36 -3.24 16.58
C HIS A 163 -13.57 -4.07 17.60
N LEU A 164 -12.42 -3.53 18.03
CA LEU A 164 -11.46 -4.24 18.89
C LEU A 164 -11.59 -3.89 20.39
N GLU A 165 -12.69 -3.25 20.82
CA GLU A 165 -12.90 -2.80 22.19
C GLU A 165 -12.88 -3.96 23.19
N ASP A 166 -13.36 -5.13 22.78
CA ASP A 166 -13.35 -6.37 23.57
C ASP A 166 -12.01 -7.13 23.52
N LYS A 167 -11.01 -6.56 22.81
CA LYS A 167 -9.67 -7.14 22.61
C LYS A 167 -9.69 -8.52 21.95
N LYS A 168 -10.71 -8.82 21.17
CA LYS A 168 -10.78 -10.03 20.37
C LYS A 168 -10.31 -9.74 18.95
N TYR A 169 -9.39 -10.57 18.48
CA TYR A 169 -8.83 -10.53 17.13
C TYR A 169 -8.30 -11.89 16.74
N PRO A 170 -8.19 -12.18 15.42
CA PRO A 170 -7.63 -13.45 14.95
C PRO A 170 -6.17 -13.59 15.35
N ARG A 171 -5.75 -14.83 15.59
CA ARG A 171 -4.33 -15.19 15.70
C ARG A 171 -3.94 -15.89 14.43
N TRP A 172 -3.41 -15.13 13.48
CA TRP A 172 -3.02 -15.62 12.18
C TRP A 172 -1.79 -16.53 12.24
N TRP A 173 -1.78 -17.57 11.44
CA TRP A 173 -0.61 -18.39 11.15
C TRP A 173 0.20 -17.85 10.00
N GLN A 174 -0.51 -17.28 9.02
CA GLN A 174 0.06 -16.59 7.87
C GLN A 174 -0.07 -15.08 8.04
N ASN A 175 0.06 -14.37 6.94
CA ASN A 175 -0.18 -12.92 6.93
C ASN A 175 -1.65 -12.62 7.26
N PRO A 176 -1.93 -11.57 8.01
CA PRO A 176 -3.29 -11.12 8.26
C PRO A 176 -4.04 -10.88 6.94
N ASP A 177 -5.26 -11.43 6.89
CA ASP A 177 -6.18 -11.25 5.78
C ASP A 177 -7.52 -10.76 6.35
N TRP A 178 -7.55 -9.47 6.73
CA TRP A 178 -8.72 -8.86 7.36
C TRP A 178 -9.74 -8.47 6.31
N PRO A 179 -10.95 -9.06 6.27
CA PRO A 179 -11.92 -8.81 5.22
C PRO A 179 -12.60 -7.45 5.38
N PHE A 180 -12.94 -6.88 4.23
CA PHE A 180 -13.71 -5.64 4.10
C PHE A 180 -15.04 -5.90 3.42
N ALA A 181 -16.06 -5.16 3.83
CA ALA A 181 -17.36 -5.07 3.17
C ALA A 181 -17.68 -3.59 2.94
N ASN A 182 -18.02 -3.22 1.70
CA ASN A 182 -18.33 -1.83 1.33
C ASN A 182 -17.27 -0.80 1.76
N GLY A 183 -15.98 -1.19 1.69
CA GLY A 183 -14.86 -0.33 2.10
C GLY A 183 -14.64 -0.19 3.61
N LYS A 184 -15.38 -0.95 4.43
CA LYS A 184 -15.24 -0.96 5.90
C LYS A 184 -14.73 -2.31 6.38
N PRO A 185 -13.86 -2.36 7.40
CA PRO A 185 -13.40 -3.63 7.96
C PRO A 185 -14.56 -4.37 8.64
N MET A 186 -14.67 -5.67 8.38
CA MET A 186 -15.66 -6.50 9.04
C MET A 186 -15.27 -6.80 10.50
N LYS A 187 -16.26 -6.99 11.36
CA LYS A 187 -16.01 -7.33 12.77
C LYS A 187 -15.60 -8.80 12.91
N TYR A 188 -14.48 -9.04 13.57
CA TYR A 188 -14.09 -10.40 13.97
C TYR A 188 -15.02 -10.95 15.05
N VAL A 189 -15.46 -12.21 14.88
CA VAL A 189 -16.39 -12.88 15.78
C VAL A 189 -15.68 -13.98 16.58
N LYS A 190 -15.05 -14.93 15.88
CA LYS A 190 -14.40 -16.10 16.48
C LYS A 190 -13.45 -16.79 15.52
N THR A 191 -12.62 -17.68 16.08
CA THR A 191 -11.88 -18.68 15.31
C THR A 191 -12.43 -20.08 15.58
N THR A 192 -12.62 -20.87 14.52
CA THR A 192 -12.89 -22.32 14.59
C THR A 192 -11.66 -23.07 14.14
N VAL A 193 -11.31 -24.13 14.90
CA VAL A 193 -10.21 -25.04 14.54
C VAL A 193 -10.79 -26.18 13.70
N LYS A 194 -10.33 -26.33 12.46
CA LYS A 194 -10.69 -27.48 11.59
C LYS A 194 -9.72 -28.63 11.78
N TYR A 195 -8.41 -28.37 11.67
CA TYR A 195 -7.34 -29.27 12.01
C TYR A 195 -6.34 -28.57 12.91
N LYS A 196 -6.09 -29.14 14.07
CA LYS A 196 -5.20 -28.55 15.07
C LYS A 196 -3.79 -28.33 14.46
N ASN A 197 -3.30 -27.09 14.55
CA ASN A 197 -2.03 -26.63 14.03
C ASN A 197 -1.85 -26.69 12.50
N GLU A 198 -2.95 -26.81 11.74
CA GLU A 198 -2.88 -26.90 10.28
C GLU A 198 -3.91 -26.00 9.59
N TRP A 199 -5.14 -25.95 10.15
CA TRP A 199 -6.24 -25.22 9.51
C TRP A 199 -7.16 -24.57 10.54
N TYR A 200 -7.26 -23.24 10.44
CA TYR A 200 -8.15 -22.41 11.23
C TYR A 200 -9.11 -21.65 10.32
N GLN A 201 -10.29 -21.36 10.81
CA GLN A 201 -11.26 -20.50 10.14
C GLN A 201 -11.57 -19.32 11.04
N HIS A 202 -11.29 -18.12 10.54
CA HIS A 202 -11.61 -16.86 11.19
C HIS A 202 -12.95 -16.36 10.65
N HIS A 203 -13.92 -16.17 11.53
CA HIS A 203 -15.27 -15.74 11.21
C HIS A 203 -15.40 -14.25 11.43
N PHE A 204 -15.92 -13.55 10.44
CA PHE A 204 -16.19 -12.13 10.46
C PHE A 204 -17.64 -11.85 10.11
N VAL A 205 -18.17 -10.69 10.53
CA VAL A 205 -19.51 -10.24 10.20
C VAL A 205 -19.48 -8.77 9.79
N ASP A 206 -20.16 -8.46 8.72
CA ASP A 206 -20.50 -7.08 8.36
C ASP A 206 -21.63 -6.60 9.29
N LEU A 207 -21.39 -5.58 10.07
CA LEU A 207 -22.37 -5.06 11.04
C LEU A 207 -23.54 -4.30 10.40
N GLU A 208 -23.41 -3.88 9.13
CA GLU A 208 -24.47 -3.17 8.42
C GLU A 208 -25.46 -4.14 7.78
N THR A 209 -24.95 -5.23 7.18
CA THR A 209 -25.77 -6.17 6.41
C THR A 209 -26.02 -7.49 7.14
N GLY A 210 -25.20 -7.82 8.14
CA GLY A 210 -25.20 -9.11 8.82
C GLY A 210 -24.57 -10.24 7.97
N GLU A 211 -23.94 -9.90 6.84
CA GLU A 211 -23.22 -10.87 6.01
C GLU A 211 -22.04 -11.45 6.77
N GLU A 212 -21.92 -12.79 6.74
CA GLU A 212 -20.78 -13.49 7.33
C GLU A 212 -19.72 -13.79 6.27
N ARG A 213 -18.44 -13.61 6.64
CA ARG A 213 -17.30 -14.05 5.84
C ARG A 213 -16.39 -14.95 6.68
N ILE A 214 -15.92 -16.01 6.06
CA ILE A 214 -14.96 -16.94 6.67
C ILE A 214 -13.66 -16.85 5.90
N VAL A 215 -12.58 -16.61 6.62
CA VAL A 215 -11.22 -16.58 6.08
C VAL A 215 -10.48 -17.81 6.56
N ASP A 216 -9.99 -18.61 5.63
CA ASP A 216 -9.19 -19.80 5.91
C ASP A 216 -7.73 -19.39 6.14
N ASP A 217 -7.15 -19.92 7.22
CA ASP A 217 -5.75 -19.71 7.61
C ASP A 217 -5.09 -21.09 7.79
N MET A 218 -4.28 -21.47 6.80
CA MET A 218 -3.69 -22.80 6.69
C MET A 218 -2.17 -22.71 6.66
N THR A 219 -1.49 -23.72 7.23
CA THR A 219 -0.01 -23.85 7.18
C THR A 219 0.44 -24.54 5.91
#